data_bf467fa0a61a06974722ec0f13d908cd
#
_entry.id   bf467fa0a61a06974722ec0f13d908cd
#
_cell.length_a   1.000
_cell.length_b   1.000
_cell.length_c   1.000
_cell.angle_alpha   90.00
_cell.angle_beta   90.00
_cell.angle_gamma   90.00
#
_symmetry.space_group_name_H-M   'P 1'
#
loop_
_entity.id
_entity.type
_entity.pdbx_description
1 polymer ?
#
loop_
_entity_poly.entity_id
_entity_poly.type
_entity_poly.pdbx_seq_one_letter_code
_entity_poly.pdbx_strand_id
1 'polypeptide(L)'
;MKDSMIHPVRIQDNTFRDGHQSIHATRMKTEDMIPIAEEMDDCGFWAMEVWGGATFDAMHRFLEEDPWRRPGILKKYIRKTPMSMLLRGQNLVGYRHYADDVVRAFVDRACEIGIDIFRCFDALNDFRNLETCVERIKANGKHVEGTVCYSLTEGHLGG
;
A
#
# COMPACT_ATOMS: atom_id res chain seq x y z
N MET A 1 -6.51 2.77 41.04
CA MET A 1 -7.29 2.85 39.77
C MET A 1 -6.28 2.91 38.64
N LYS A 2 -6.19 1.87 37.79
CA LYS A 2 -5.33 1.91 36.60
C LYS A 2 -6.06 2.78 35.58
N ASP A 3 -5.50 3.95 35.24
CA ASP A 3 -5.91 4.73 34.09
C ASP A 3 -5.82 3.81 32.86
N SER A 4 -6.97 3.38 32.36
CA SER A 4 -7.03 2.72 31.07
C SER A 4 -6.78 3.83 30.04
N MET A 5 -5.52 3.94 29.58
CA MET A 5 -5.21 4.79 28.44
C MET A 5 -6.02 4.29 27.26
N ILE A 6 -7.11 4.97 26.97
CA ILE A 6 -7.89 4.75 25.74
C ILE A 6 -7.00 5.22 24.59
N HIS A 7 -6.36 4.29 23.92
CA HIS A 7 -5.64 4.62 22.69
C HIS A 7 -6.68 4.98 21.61
N PRO A 8 -6.59 6.16 21.02
CA PRO A 8 -7.53 6.54 19.96
C PRO A 8 -7.42 5.55 18.79
N VAL A 9 -8.55 5.21 18.20
CA VAL A 9 -8.60 4.40 16.97
C VAL A 9 -7.92 5.19 15.85
N ARG A 10 -7.01 4.51 15.13
CA ARG A 10 -6.34 5.08 13.96
C ARG A 10 -7.07 4.60 12.71
N ILE A 11 -7.38 5.52 11.82
CA ILE A 11 -8.09 5.23 10.57
C ILE A 11 -7.10 5.34 9.42
N GLN A 12 -7.02 4.28 8.61
CA GLN A 12 -6.32 4.32 7.33
C GLN A 12 -7.35 4.43 6.21
N ASP A 13 -7.19 5.42 5.36
CA ASP A 13 -8.01 5.58 4.17
C ASP A 13 -7.48 4.74 3.01
N ASN A 14 -8.38 4.13 2.24
CA ASN A 14 -8.05 3.29 1.08
C ASN A 14 -8.70 3.78 -0.22
N THR A 15 -9.25 4.97 -0.23
CA THR A 15 -10.00 5.51 -1.39
C THR A 15 -9.18 5.50 -2.66
N PHE A 16 -7.91 5.95 -2.58
CA PHE A 16 -7.01 6.06 -3.73
C PHE A 16 -6.34 4.73 -4.14
N ARG A 17 -6.60 3.63 -3.44
CA ARG A 17 -6.13 2.30 -3.85
C ARG A 17 -7.27 1.31 -3.95
N ASP A 18 -7.77 0.77 -2.84
CA ASP A 18 -8.79 -0.30 -2.83
C ASP A 18 -10.17 0.21 -3.21
N GLY A 19 -10.51 1.42 -2.81
CA GLY A 19 -11.80 2.03 -3.12
C GLY A 19 -12.07 2.03 -4.62
N HIS A 20 -11.22 2.67 -5.41
CA HIS A 20 -11.42 2.68 -6.86
C HIS A 20 -11.10 1.34 -7.55
N GLN A 21 -10.28 0.48 -6.93
CA GLN A 21 -10.08 -0.89 -7.40
C GLN A 21 -11.38 -1.67 -7.35
N SER A 22 -12.13 -1.55 -6.27
CA SER A 22 -13.35 -2.32 -6.02
C SER A 22 -14.56 -1.83 -6.81
N ILE A 23 -14.71 -0.51 -6.98
CA ILE A 23 -15.92 0.07 -7.59
C ILE A 23 -15.71 0.64 -8.99
N HIS A 24 -14.47 0.84 -9.41
CA HIS A 24 -14.14 1.48 -10.69
C HIS A 24 -13.09 0.72 -11.49
N ALA A 25 -12.96 -0.58 -11.27
CA ALA A 25 -12.02 -1.48 -11.95
C ALA A 25 -10.57 -0.92 -12.01
N THR A 26 -10.14 -0.20 -10.98
CA THR A 26 -8.82 0.44 -10.89
C THR A 26 -8.58 1.53 -11.97
N ARG A 27 -9.64 2.14 -12.50
CA ARG A 27 -9.54 3.08 -13.63
C ARG A 27 -9.48 4.56 -13.23
N MET A 28 -9.45 4.90 -11.95
CA MET A 28 -9.25 6.29 -11.52
C MET A 28 -7.87 6.79 -11.95
N LYS A 29 -7.84 7.89 -12.69
CA LYS A 29 -6.60 8.53 -13.12
C LYS A 29 -5.97 9.34 -12.01
N THR A 30 -4.68 9.62 -12.13
CA THR A 30 -3.98 10.47 -11.16
C THR A 30 -4.59 11.87 -11.10
N GLU A 31 -5.01 12.43 -12.23
CA GLU A 31 -5.66 13.74 -12.32
C GLU A 31 -6.99 13.82 -11.56
N ASP A 32 -7.74 12.69 -11.49
CA ASP A 32 -9.01 12.62 -10.77
C ASP A 32 -8.83 12.65 -9.24
N MET A 33 -7.65 12.27 -8.74
CA MET A 33 -7.32 12.26 -7.32
C MET A 33 -6.90 13.64 -6.80
N ILE A 34 -6.26 14.45 -7.66
CA ILE A 34 -5.65 15.73 -7.27
C ILE A 34 -6.67 16.70 -6.62
N PRO A 35 -7.89 16.90 -7.18
CA PRO A 35 -8.81 17.90 -6.66
C PRO A 35 -9.24 17.70 -5.21
N ILE A 36 -9.18 16.46 -4.68
CA ILE A 36 -9.62 16.13 -3.33
C ILE A 36 -8.45 15.77 -2.39
N ALA A 37 -7.23 15.63 -2.92
CA ALA A 37 -6.10 15.09 -2.17
C ALA A 37 -5.70 15.94 -0.96
N GLU A 38 -5.73 17.28 -1.07
CA GLU A 38 -5.42 18.17 0.05
C GLU A 38 -6.50 18.15 1.13
N GLU A 39 -7.77 18.08 0.76
CA GLU A 39 -8.87 17.97 1.71
C GLU A 39 -8.82 16.64 2.47
N MET A 40 -8.48 15.55 1.77
CA MET A 40 -8.28 14.25 2.41
C MET A 40 -7.08 14.24 3.35
N ASP A 41 -5.99 14.95 3.00
CA ASP A 41 -4.82 15.11 3.88
C ASP A 41 -5.17 15.82 5.18
N ASP A 42 -6.19 16.71 5.17
CA ASP A 42 -6.67 17.44 6.32
C ASP A 42 -7.69 16.68 7.18
N CYS A 43 -8.18 15.51 6.73
CA CYS A 43 -9.12 14.68 7.49
C CYS A 43 -8.52 14.04 8.75
N GLY A 44 -7.20 14.04 8.91
CA GLY A 44 -6.53 13.46 10.08
C GLY A 44 -6.43 11.95 10.05
N PHE A 45 -6.40 11.34 8.88
CA PHE A 45 -6.11 9.91 8.74
C PHE A 45 -4.73 9.58 9.27
N TRP A 46 -4.58 8.38 9.84
CA TRP A 46 -3.28 7.86 10.26
C TRP A 46 -2.38 7.56 9.06
N ALA A 47 -2.96 7.06 7.98
CA ALA A 47 -2.31 6.83 6.70
C ALA A 47 -3.33 6.86 5.57
N MET A 48 -2.84 7.10 4.35
CA MET A 48 -3.62 6.97 3.11
C MET A 48 -2.95 5.93 2.21
N GLU A 49 -3.65 4.85 1.88
CA GLU A 49 -3.15 3.86 0.92
C GLU A 49 -3.45 4.32 -0.50
N VAL A 50 -2.40 4.62 -1.26
CA VAL A 50 -2.51 5.29 -2.57
C VAL A 50 -1.99 4.44 -3.73
N TRP A 51 -1.32 3.32 -3.44
CA TRP A 51 -0.61 2.56 -4.46
C TRP A 51 -0.53 1.06 -4.14
N GLY A 52 -0.33 0.24 -5.18
CA GLY A 52 -0.20 -1.21 -5.04
C GLY A 52 -0.15 -1.91 -6.39
N GLY A 53 -0.21 -3.25 -6.40
CA GLY A 53 -0.06 -4.03 -7.62
C GLY A 53 -1.11 -3.76 -8.68
N ALA A 54 -2.39 -3.73 -8.31
CA ALA A 54 -3.47 -3.51 -9.26
C ALA A 54 -3.45 -2.09 -9.83
N THR A 55 -3.14 -1.08 -9.01
CA THR A 55 -3.01 0.30 -9.47
C THR A 55 -1.82 0.46 -10.40
N PHE A 56 -0.67 -0.14 -10.08
CA PHE A 56 0.51 -0.15 -10.94
C PHE A 56 0.21 -0.74 -12.31
N ASP A 57 -0.40 -1.93 -12.33
CA ASP A 57 -0.73 -2.65 -13.56
C ASP A 57 -1.77 -1.90 -14.41
N ALA A 58 -2.84 -1.38 -13.78
CA ALA A 58 -3.88 -0.65 -14.48
C ALA A 58 -3.37 0.67 -15.09
N MET A 59 -2.50 1.39 -14.40
CA MET A 59 -1.88 2.61 -14.91
C MET A 59 -1.10 2.33 -16.19
N HIS A 60 -0.28 1.28 -16.19
CA HIS A 60 0.51 0.90 -17.35
C HIS A 60 -0.34 0.39 -18.52
N ARG A 61 -1.32 -0.49 -18.24
CA ARG A 61 -2.08 -1.19 -19.28
C ARG A 61 -3.24 -0.40 -19.88
N PHE A 62 -3.86 0.45 -19.07
CA PHE A 62 -5.17 1.01 -19.43
C PHE A 62 -5.27 2.53 -19.34
N LEU A 63 -4.44 3.15 -18.49
CA LEU A 63 -4.52 4.60 -18.26
C LEU A 63 -3.45 5.38 -19.03
N GLU A 64 -2.49 4.68 -19.64
CA GLU A 64 -1.32 5.30 -20.29
C GLU A 64 -0.53 6.24 -19.37
N GLU A 65 -0.54 5.92 -18.07
CA GLU A 65 0.18 6.65 -17.04
C GLU A 65 1.44 5.90 -16.62
N ASP A 66 2.53 6.61 -16.34
CA ASP A 66 3.72 6.05 -15.68
C ASP A 66 3.40 5.78 -14.20
N PRO A 67 3.37 4.49 -13.77
CA PRO A 67 3.01 4.13 -12.41
C PRO A 67 3.90 4.75 -11.33
N TRP A 68 5.16 5.04 -11.65
CA TRP A 68 6.12 5.63 -10.72
C TRP A 68 5.88 7.11 -10.44
N ARG A 69 5.16 7.80 -11.32
CA ARG A 69 4.89 9.23 -11.16
C ARG A 69 3.76 9.53 -10.17
N ARG A 70 2.75 8.65 -10.06
CA ARG A 70 1.56 8.89 -9.23
C ARG A 70 1.90 9.20 -7.77
N PRO A 71 2.69 8.36 -7.04
CA PRO A 71 3.00 8.67 -5.65
C PRO A 71 3.73 10.01 -5.50
N GLY A 72 4.69 10.30 -6.38
CA GLY A 72 5.42 11.58 -6.36
C GLY A 72 4.54 12.80 -6.68
N ILE A 73 3.49 12.64 -7.50
CA ILE A 73 2.51 13.69 -7.75
C ILE A 73 1.64 13.89 -6.52
N LEU A 74 1.07 12.81 -5.97
CA LEU A 74 0.21 12.86 -4.78
C LEU A 74 0.95 13.43 -3.57
N LYS A 75 2.25 13.16 -3.41
CA LYS A 75 3.07 13.70 -2.31
C LYS A 75 3.15 15.24 -2.29
N LYS A 76 2.86 15.91 -3.40
CA LYS A 76 2.78 17.38 -3.46
C LYS A 76 1.55 17.92 -2.75
N TYR A 77 0.49 17.14 -2.67
CA TYR A 77 -0.80 17.48 -2.08
C TYR A 77 -0.99 16.82 -0.71
N ILE A 78 -0.57 15.56 -0.55
CA ILE A 78 -0.64 14.81 0.71
C ILE A 78 0.69 15.03 1.46
N ARG A 79 0.71 16.02 2.35
CA ARG A 79 1.93 16.48 3.02
C ARG A 79 2.02 16.07 4.49
N LYS A 80 0.87 15.90 5.14
CA LYS A 80 0.73 15.62 6.58
C LYS A 80 0.56 14.13 6.84
N THR A 81 -0.26 13.48 6.02
CA THR A 81 -0.62 12.07 6.17
C THR A 81 0.43 11.17 5.51
N PRO A 82 0.96 10.14 6.21
CA PRO A 82 1.82 9.15 5.60
C PRO A 82 1.13 8.42 4.44
N MET A 83 1.85 8.27 3.34
CA MET A 83 1.35 7.50 2.19
C MET A 83 1.73 6.03 2.33
N SER A 84 0.76 5.16 2.11
CA SER A 84 0.90 3.70 2.19
C SER A 84 0.75 3.03 0.83
N MET A 85 1.38 1.86 0.68
CA MET A 85 1.17 0.97 -0.45
C MET A 85 0.96 -0.48 -0.02
N LEU A 86 0.22 -1.24 -0.84
CA LEU A 86 0.13 -2.69 -0.70
C LEU A 86 1.23 -3.37 -1.51
N LEU A 87 2.06 -4.21 -0.86
CA LEU A 87 3.20 -4.89 -1.45
C LEU A 87 3.06 -6.42 -1.30
N ARG A 88 3.15 -7.13 -2.42
CA ARG A 88 3.02 -8.61 -2.47
C ARG A 88 4.33 -9.32 -2.17
N GLY A 89 5.02 -8.95 -1.09
CA GLY A 89 6.30 -9.56 -0.70
C GLY A 89 7.27 -9.66 -1.88
N GLN A 90 7.82 -10.87 -2.12
CA GLN A 90 8.77 -11.13 -3.20
C GLN A 90 8.20 -10.93 -4.61
N ASN A 91 6.86 -10.87 -4.76
CA ASN A 91 6.21 -10.58 -6.04
C ASN A 91 6.08 -9.07 -6.31
N LEU A 92 6.39 -8.22 -5.34
CA LEU A 92 6.29 -6.76 -5.45
C LEU A 92 4.87 -6.31 -5.86
N VAL A 93 4.76 -5.71 -7.05
CA VAL A 93 3.49 -5.33 -7.68
C VAL A 93 3.10 -6.26 -8.83
N GLY A 94 3.90 -7.32 -9.05
CA GLY A 94 3.75 -8.28 -10.15
C GLY A 94 3.09 -9.60 -9.73
N TYR A 95 3.28 -10.63 -10.57
CA TYR A 95 2.63 -11.94 -10.46
C TYR A 95 3.61 -13.11 -10.44
N ARG A 96 4.88 -12.85 -10.17
CA ARG A 96 5.95 -13.85 -10.03
C ARG A 96 6.95 -13.40 -8.98
N HIS A 97 7.75 -14.30 -8.45
CA HIS A 97 8.88 -13.96 -7.61
C HIS A 97 9.96 -13.23 -8.41
N TYR A 98 10.44 -12.13 -7.87
CA TYR A 98 11.58 -11.40 -8.39
C TYR A 98 12.83 -11.73 -7.57
N ALA A 99 14.01 -11.52 -8.15
CA ALA A 99 15.28 -11.66 -7.45
C ALA A 99 15.42 -10.57 -6.36
N ASP A 100 16.19 -10.87 -5.33
CA ASP A 100 16.34 -10.01 -4.15
C ASP A 100 16.86 -8.60 -4.48
N ASP A 101 17.77 -8.49 -5.44
CA ASP A 101 18.30 -7.21 -5.90
C ASP A 101 17.19 -6.34 -6.53
N VAL A 102 16.28 -6.95 -7.29
CA VAL A 102 15.11 -6.27 -7.86
C VAL A 102 14.15 -5.81 -6.75
N VAL A 103 13.93 -6.69 -5.74
CA VAL A 103 13.07 -6.34 -4.58
C VAL A 103 13.65 -5.15 -3.84
N ARG A 104 14.95 -5.15 -3.56
CA ARG A 104 15.63 -4.04 -2.89
C ARG A 104 15.55 -2.74 -3.69
N ALA A 105 15.85 -2.80 -5.00
CA ALA A 105 15.78 -1.63 -5.88
C ALA A 105 14.36 -1.06 -5.97
N PHE A 106 13.34 -1.91 -6.03
CA PHE A 106 11.94 -1.49 -6.04
C PHE A 106 11.57 -0.75 -4.75
N VAL A 107 11.92 -1.32 -3.60
CA VAL A 107 11.65 -0.70 -2.29
C VAL A 107 12.34 0.64 -2.16
N ASP A 108 13.61 0.73 -2.54
CA ASP A 108 14.36 2.00 -2.52
C ASP A 108 13.65 3.06 -3.35
N ARG A 109 13.27 2.71 -4.56
CA ARG A 109 12.58 3.64 -5.46
C ARG A 109 11.22 4.05 -4.91
N ALA A 110 10.46 3.13 -4.33
CA ALA A 110 9.17 3.43 -3.70
C ALA A 110 9.34 4.41 -2.51
N CYS A 111 10.39 4.23 -1.69
CA CYS A 111 10.72 5.16 -0.61
C CYS A 111 11.07 6.56 -1.14
N GLU A 112 11.89 6.63 -2.19
CA GLU A 112 12.31 7.90 -2.82
C GLU A 112 11.14 8.72 -3.35
N ILE A 113 10.13 8.07 -3.93
CA ILE A 113 8.95 8.75 -4.49
C ILE A 113 7.89 9.10 -3.45
N GLY A 114 8.13 8.80 -2.15
CA GLY A 114 7.33 9.28 -1.05
C GLY A 114 6.42 8.26 -0.37
N ILE A 115 6.60 6.96 -0.59
CA ILE A 115 5.91 5.93 0.19
C ILE A 115 6.54 5.84 1.59
N ASP A 116 5.71 5.92 2.62
CA ASP A 116 6.12 5.93 4.02
C ASP A 116 5.79 4.62 4.74
N ILE A 117 4.74 3.92 4.30
CA ILE A 117 4.22 2.69 4.92
C ILE A 117 4.06 1.62 3.85
N PHE A 118 4.55 0.41 4.15
CA PHE A 118 4.42 -0.74 3.26
C PHE A 118 3.60 -1.83 3.94
N ARG A 119 2.40 -2.10 3.43
CA ARG A 119 1.59 -3.22 3.85
C ARG A 119 1.99 -4.45 3.06
N CYS A 120 2.79 -5.31 3.71
CA CYS A 120 3.38 -6.50 3.09
C CYS A 120 2.54 -7.74 3.36
N PHE A 121 2.23 -8.50 2.33
CA PHE A 121 1.52 -9.76 2.44
C PHE A 121 2.07 -10.83 1.49
N ASP A 122 1.83 -12.08 1.85
CA ASP A 122 1.89 -13.25 0.98
C ASP A 122 0.54 -13.95 1.03
N ALA A 123 -0.05 -14.26 -0.13
CA ALA A 123 -1.41 -14.83 -0.21
C ALA A 123 -1.54 -16.21 0.48
N LEU A 124 -0.44 -16.93 0.61
CA LEU A 124 -0.37 -18.24 1.29
C LEU A 124 0.17 -18.14 2.73
N ASN A 125 0.42 -16.91 3.21
CA ASN A 125 1.03 -16.64 4.52
C ASN A 125 2.44 -17.24 4.69
N ASP A 126 3.21 -17.37 3.61
CA ASP A 126 4.61 -17.75 3.69
C ASP A 126 5.47 -16.50 3.95
N PHE A 127 5.77 -16.26 5.23
CA PHE A 127 6.50 -15.07 5.65
C PHE A 127 7.95 -15.02 5.16
N ARG A 128 8.53 -16.14 4.71
CA ARG A 128 9.85 -16.15 4.05
C ARG A 128 9.87 -15.27 2.80
N ASN A 129 8.73 -15.17 2.12
CA ASN A 129 8.56 -14.32 0.95
C ASN A 129 8.50 -12.81 1.29
N LEU A 130 8.50 -12.45 2.58
CA LEU A 130 8.50 -11.06 3.03
C LEU A 130 9.87 -10.59 3.51
N GLU A 131 10.81 -11.49 3.78
CA GLU A 131 12.08 -11.18 4.44
C GLU A 131 12.84 -10.05 3.73
N THR A 132 13.14 -10.22 2.44
CA THR A 132 13.94 -9.25 1.67
C THR A 132 13.30 -7.86 1.64
N CYS A 133 11.98 -7.79 1.38
CA CYS A 133 11.31 -6.49 1.33
C CYS A 133 11.23 -5.83 2.71
N VAL A 134 10.93 -6.59 3.77
CA VAL A 134 10.85 -6.08 5.15
C VAL A 134 12.19 -5.55 5.62
N GLU A 135 13.27 -6.29 5.40
CA GLU A 135 14.63 -5.83 5.73
C GLU A 135 14.95 -4.51 5.02
N ARG A 136 14.65 -4.44 3.71
CA ARG A 136 14.96 -3.24 2.93
C ARG A 136 14.12 -2.04 3.30
N ILE A 137 12.83 -2.23 3.60
CA ILE A 137 11.94 -1.16 4.08
C ILE A 137 12.46 -0.60 5.40
N LYS A 138 12.83 -1.46 6.34
CA LYS A 138 13.41 -1.04 7.63
C LYS A 138 14.73 -0.33 7.47
N ALA A 139 15.59 -0.80 6.56
CA ALA A 139 16.88 -0.14 6.26
C ALA A 139 16.68 1.28 5.71
N ASN A 140 15.57 1.55 5.02
CA ASN A 140 15.17 2.89 4.58
C ASN A 140 14.46 3.71 5.67
N GLY A 141 14.35 3.20 6.91
CA GLY A 141 13.67 3.89 8.01
C GLY A 141 12.14 4.01 7.85
N LYS A 142 11.54 3.18 6.99
CA LYS A 142 10.11 3.20 6.69
C LYS A 142 9.33 2.18 7.53
N HIS A 143 8.00 2.38 7.59
CA HIS A 143 7.11 1.54 8.39
C HIS A 143 6.65 0.29 7.61
N VAL A 144 6.60 -0.86 8.30
CA VAL A 144 6.10 -2.12 7.76
C VAL A 144 4.84 -2.53 8.50
N GLU A 145 3.78 -2.81 7.75
CA GLU A 145 2.58 -3.50 8.22
C GLU A 145 2.62 -4.93 7.70
N GLY A 146 2.80 -5.90 8.61
CA GLY A 146 2.68 -7.32 8.27
C GLY A 146 1.22 -7.74 8.22
N THR A 147 0.82 -8.44 7.16
CA THR A 147 -0.57 -8.85 6.93
C THR A 147 -0.68 -10.37 6.98
N VAL A 148 -1.71 -10.88 7.63
CA VAL A 148 -2.13 -12.28 7.59
C VAL A 148 -3.39 -12.39 6.74
N CYS A 149 -3.33 -13.19 5.68
CA CYS A 149 -4.48 -13.51 4.85
C CYS A 149 -5.31 -14.59 5.54
N TYR A 150 -6.55 -14.25 5.88
CA TYR A 150 -7.47 -15.15 6.57
C TYR A 150 -8.82 -15.17 5.88
N SER A 151 -9.37 -16.36 5.67
CA SER A 151 -10.73 -16.52 5.16
C SER A 151 -11.41 -17.69 5.87
N LEU A 152 -12.71 -17.54 6.12
CA LEU A 152 -13.57 -18.63 6.59
C LEU A 152 -14.07 -19.39 5.37
N THR A 153 -13.86 -20.71 5.36
CA THR A 153 -14.47 -21.61 4.39
C THR A 153 -15.65 -22.35 5.04
N GLU A 154 -16.69 -22.62 4.26
CA GLU A 154 -17.92 -23.28 4.76
C GLU A 154 -17.67 -24.62 5.49
N GLY A 155 -16.57 -25.31 5.20
CA GLY A 155 -16.18 -26.55 5.87
C GLY A 155 -15.80 -26.40 7.36
N HIS A 156 -15.65 -25.20 7.87
CA HIS A 156 -15.32 -24.95 9.28
C HIS A 156 -16.54 -24.62 10.15
N LEU A 157 -17.74 -24.55 9.56
CA LEU A 157 -18.98 -24.27 10.26
C LEU A 157 -19.80 -25.53 10.59
N GLY A 158 -19.25 -26.72 10.33
CA GLY A 158 -19.94 -27.99 10.49
C GLY A 158 -19.14 -29.01 11.31
N GLY A 159 -18.75 -28.67 12.53
CA GLY A 159 -18.14 -29.59 13.46
C GLY A 159 -18.55 -29.29 14.89
#